data_a73d5a43f59677ce3e5ff4edd87c193c
#
_entry.id   a73d5a43f59677ce3e5ff4edd87c193c
#
_cell.length_a   1.000
_cell.length_b   1.000
_cell.length_c   1.000
_cell.angle_alpha   90.00
_cell.angle_beta   90.00
_cell.angle_gamma   90.00
#
_symmetry.space_group_name_H-M   'P 1'
#
loop_
_entity.id
_entity.type
_entity.pdbx_description
1 polymer ?
#
loop_
_entity_poly.entity_id
_entity_poly.type
_entity_poly.pdbx_seq_one_letter_code
_entity_poly.pdbx_strand_id
1 'polypeptide(L)'
;MTTVRRLRPGDAPSYRALMLDAYARHPDAFTSSPTERSALPLSWWQARLAVEPLAKEIVFGAYTGEGVLCGATGLSFETREKARHKAQLFGMVVLASHRAHGVGAALVQAALAEARSRPDLRLVQLTVTQGNVSAQRLYERFGFVPFGIEPMAVAVGEGYVAKVHMWCDLRAT
;
A
#
# COMPACT_ATOMS: atom_id res chain seq x y z
N MET A 1 -12.95 -17.33 3.28
CA MET A 1 -13.31 -15.99 3.79
C MET A 1 -12.05 -15.27 4.21
N THR A 2 -11.89 -14.02 3.84
CA THR A 2 -10.68 -13.24 4.13
C THR A 2 -11.02 -12.16 5.16
N THR A 3 -10.16 -11.99 6.16
CA THR A 3 -10.32 -10.97 7.20
C THR A 3 -9.22 -9.93 7.06
N VAL A 4 -9.58 -8.63 7.10
CA VAL A 4 -8.61 -7.53 7.06
C VAL A 4 -8.49 -6.92 8.45
N ARG A 5 -7.25 -6.73 8.91
CA ARG A 5 -6.94 -6.05 10.16
C ARG A 5 -5.64 -5.27 10.08
N ARG A 6 -5.47 -4.30 10.97
CA ARG A 6 -4.20 -3.61 11.15
C ARG A 6 -3.13 -4.61 11.61
N LEU A 7 -1.96 -4.57 10.96
CA LEU A 7 -0.80 -5.34 11.39
C LEU A 7 -0.14 -4.70 12.61
N ARG A 8 0.53 -5.53 13.40
CA ARG A 8 1.23 -5.17 14.63
C ARG A 8 2.70 -5.60 14.52
N PRO A 9 3.60 -5.10 15.38
CA PRO A 9 5.01 -5.51 15.34
C PRO A 9 5.24 -7.03 15.33
N GLY A 10 4.38 -7.81 16.00
CA GLY A 10 4.45 -9.27 15.99
C GLY A 10 4.18 -9.91 14.63
N ASP A 11 3.55 -9.20 13.70
CA ASP A 11 3.30 -9.67 12.33
C ASP A 11 4.49 -9.43 11.39
N ALA A 12 5.54 -8.76 11.86
CA ALA A 12 6.67 -8.36 11.03
C ALA A 12 7.33 -9.49 10.25
N PRO A 13 7.54 -10.72 10.81
CA PRO A 13 8.11 -11.81 10.02
C PRO A 13 7.25 -12.17 8.80
N SER A 14 5.94 -12.31 8.97
CA SER A 14 5.02 -12.64 7.87
C SER A 14 4.90 -11.49 6.85
N TYR A 15 4.84 -10.26 7.33
CA TYR A 15 4.78 -9.07 6.48
C TYR A 15 6.06 -8.92 5.66
N ARG A 16 7.23 -9.09 6.30
CA ARG A 16 8.52 -9.06 5.60
C ARG A 16 8.58 -10.10 4.48
N ALA A 17 8.18 -11.34 4.77
CA ALA A 17 8.18 -12.42 3.77
C ALA A 17 7.26 -12.09 2.59
N LEU A 18 6.04 -11.60 2.86
CA LEU A 18 5.09 -11.19 1.83
C LEU A 18 5.67 -10.09 0.94
N MET A 19 6.26 -9.06 1.52
CA MET A 19 6.78 -7.92 0.76
C MET A 19 8.03 -8.27 -0.04
N LEU A 20 8.96 -9.06 0.51
CA LEU A 20 10.14 -9.51 -0.23
C LEU A 20 9.76 -10.35 -1.44
N ASP A 21 8.79 -11.24 -1.32
CA ASP A 21 8.24 -12.00 -2.44
C ASP A 21 7.62 -11.08 -3.50
N ALA A 22 6.85 -10.09 -3.05
CA ALA A 22 6.23 -9.11 -3.95
C ALA A 22 7.25 -8.28 -4.73
N TYR A 23 8.30 -7.78 -4.09
CA TYR A 23 9.37 -7.03 -4.75
C TYR A 23 10.10 -7.88 -5.80
N ALA A 24 10.32 -9.16 -5.52
CA ALA A 24 10.98 -10.07 -6.44
C ALA A 24 10.10 -10.40 -7.66
N ARG A 25 8.82 -10.65 -7.45
CA ARG A 25 7.87 -11.05 -8.51
C ARG A 25 7.36 -9.89 -9.36
N HIS A 26 7.32 -8.68 -8.79
CA HIS A 26 6.73 -7.50 -9.41
C HIS A 26 7.70 -6.31 -9.35
N PRO A 27 8.88 -6.41 -9.98
CA PRO A 27 9.90 -5.35 -9.91
C PRO A 27 9.44 -4.02 -10.50
N ASP A 28 8.47 -4.05 -11.40
CA ASP A 28 7.87 -2.87 -12.02
C ASP A 28 6.83 -2.17 -11.14
N ALA A 29 6.29 -2.88 -10.16
CA ALA A 29 5.23 -2.35 -9.27
C ALA A 29 5.77 -1.62 -8.05
N PHE A 30 7.04 -1.85 -7.68
CA PHE A 30 7.63 -1.33 -6.46
C PHE A 30 8.95 -0.60 -6.73
N THR A 31 9.18 0.50 -6.03
CA THR A 31 10.46 1.23 -6.05
C THR A 31 11.53 0.49 -5.24
N SER A 32 11.12 -0.22 -4.19
CA SER A 32 12.04 -0.98 -3.34
C SER A 32 12.47 -2.27 -4.01
N SER A 33 13.75 -2.62 -3.87
CA SER A 33 14.30 -3.89 -4.37
C SER A 33 14.34 -4.95 -3.27
N PRO A 34 14.31 -6.25 -3.63
CA PRO A 34 14.50 -7.33 -2.65
C PRO A 34 15.83 -7.23 -1.92
N THR A 35 16.90 -6.87 -2.64
CA THR A 35 18.26 -6.76 -2.07
C THR A 35 18.33 -5.70 -0.99
N GLU A 36 17.83 -4.49 -1.26
CA GLU A 36 17.81 -3.40 -0.29
C GLU A 36 16.98 -3.76 0.96
N ARG A 37 15.78 -4.28 0.74
CA ARG A 37 14.84 -4.56 1.83
C ARG A 37 15.22 -5.78 2.66
N SER A 38 15.80 -6.82 2.06
CA SER A 38 16.25 -8.00 2.78
C SER A 38 17.45 -7.72 3.71
N ALA A 39 18.24 -6.69 3.39
CA ALA A 39 19.36 -6.25 4.21
C ALA A 39 18.92 -5.53 5.50
N LEU A 40 17.65 -5.08 5.59
CA LEU A 40 17.15 -4.36 6.75
C LEU A 40 16.85 -5.34 7.91
N PRO A 41 17.17 -4.95 9.16
CA PRO A 41 16.88 -5.78 10.32
C PRO A 41 15.38 -5.92 10.57
N LEU A 42 14.98 -6.98 11.28
CA LEU A 42 13.57 -7.19 11.63
C LEU A 42 12.98 -5.99 12.41
N SER A 43 13.79 -5.32 13.20
CA SER A 43 13.38 -4.11 13.94
C SER A 43 12.87 -2.99 13.03
N TRP A 44 13.43 -2.84 11.84
CA TRP A 44 12.93 -1.89 10.84
C TRP A 44 11.51 -2.25 10.39
N TRP A 45 11.25 -3.53 10.14
CA TRP A 45 9.94 -4.03 9.75
C TRP A 45 8.92 -3.89 10.90
N GLN A 46 9.36 -4.15 12.13
CA GLN A 46 8.53 -3.96 13.32
C GLN A 46 8.14 -2.49 13.52
N ALA A 47 9.06 -1.56 13.30
CA ALA A 47 8.81 -0.12 13.42
C ALA A 47 7.76 0.37 12.40
N ARG A 48 7.74 -0.20 11.19
CA ARG A 48 6.72 0.12 10.17
C ARG A 48 5.31 -0.32 10.60
N LEU A 49 5.20 -1.29 11.48
CA LEU A 49 3.94 -1.83 12.00
C LEU A 49 3.57 -1.25 13.37
N ALA A 50 4.07 -0.06 13.68
CA ALA A 50 3.78 0.64 14.91
C ALA A 50 2.27 0.83 15.11
N VAL A 51 1.82 0.73 16.36
CA VAL A 51 0.39 0.78 16.71
C VAL A 51 0.00 2.04 17.47
N GLU A 52 0.94 2.95 17.71
CA GLU A 52 0.68 4.23 18.36
C GLU A 52 -0.36 5.05 17.58
N PRO A 53 -1.21 5.84 18.25
CA PRO A 53 -2.25 6.63 17.59
C PRO A 53 -1.72 7.61 16.53
N LEU A 54 -0.51 8.12 16.72
CA LEU A 54 0.16 9.07 15.80
C LEU A 54 1.30 8.43 15.01
N ALA A 55 1.26 7.11 14.81
CA ALA A 55 2.23 6.44 13.95
C ALA A 55 2.26 7.07 12.56
N LYS A 56 3.47 7.28 12.04
CA LYS A 56 3.68 7.87 10.69
C LYS A 56 3.24 6.94 9.58
N GLU A 57 3.29 5.65 9.83
CA GLU A 57 2.88 4.60 8.90
C GLU A 57 2.04 3.58 9.64
N ILE A 58 1.02 3.07 8.95
CA ILE A 58 0.22 1.94 9.40
C ILE A 58 0.06 0.97 8.25
N VAL A 59 -0.12 -0.31 8.55
CA VAL A 59 -0.29 -1.35 7.53
C VAL A 59 -1.50 -2.20 7.89
N PHE A 60 -2.34 -2.47 6.89
CA PHE A 60 -3.41 -3.45 6.96
C PHE A 60 -2.97 -4.73 6.27
N GLY A 61 -3.30 -5.86 6.85
CA GLY A 61 -3.07 -7.17 6.29
C GLY A 61 -4.38 -7.93 6.10
N ALA A 62 -4.45 -8.69 5.03
CA ALA A 62 -5.55 -9.60 4.74
C ALA A 62 -5.12 -11.03 5.05
N TYR A 63 -5.93 -11.71 5.83
CA TYR A 63 -5.67 -13.09 6.28
C TYR A 63 -6.72 -14.04 5.71
N THR A 64 -6.28 -15.22 5.29
CA THR A 64 -7.17 -16.32 4.93
C THR A 64 -7.89 -16.87 6.18
N GLY A 65 -8.90 -17.68 5.99
CA GLY A 65 -9.57 -18.40 7.11
C GLY A 65 -8.64 -19.33 7.89
N GLU A 66 -7.51 -19.70 7.30
CA GLU A 66 -6.46 -20.53 7.92
C GLU A 66 -5.38 -19.68 8.62
N GLY A 67 -5.52 -18.36 8.61
CA GLY A 67 -4.60 -17.46 9.29
C GLY A 67 -3.34 -17.11 8.49
N VAL A 68 -3.33 -17.34 7.18
CA VAL A 68 -2.20 -16.98 6.32
C VAL A 68 -2.35 -15.55 5.82
N LEU A 69 -1.31 -14.74 5.95
CA LEU A 69 -1.27 -13.38 5.39
C LEU A 69 -1.18 -13.46 3.87
N CYS A 70 -2.23 -13.04 3.17
CA CYS A 70 -2.34 -13.15 1.71
C CYS A 70 -2.36 -11.81 0.97
N GLY A 71 -2.35 -10.70 1.69
CA GLY A 71 -2.28 -9.37 1.10
C GLY A 71 -1.98 -8.30 2.14
N ALA A 72 -1.54 -7.14 1.68
CA ALA A 72 -1.28 -5.99 2.55
C ALA A 72 -1.40 -4.68 1.78
N THR A 73 -1.63 -3.60 2.50
CA THR A 73 -1.47 -2.22 2.04
C THR A 73 -1.18 -1.31 3.22
N GLY A 74 -0.43 -0.24 2.97
CA GLY A 74 -0.07 0.72 4.01
C GLY A 74 -0.59 2.12 3.73
N LEU A 75 -0.66 2.92 4.79
CA LEU A 75 -0.84 4.36 4.73
C LEU A 75 0.35 5.05 5.39
N SER A 76 0.92 6.02 4.70
CA SER A 76 1.95 6.91 5.21
C SER A 76 1.37 8.31 5.34
N PHE A 77 1.51 8.91 6.52
CA PHE A 77 0.93 10.22 6.84
C PHE A 77 1.99 11.30 6.73
N GLU A 78 1.69 12.37 6.01
CA GLU A 78 2.55 13.54 5.99
C GLU A 78 2.55 14.21 7.37
N THR A 79 3.74 14.60 7.82
CA THR A 79 3.93 15.16 9.16
C THR A 79 4.17 16.66 9.16
N ARG A 80 4.52 17.26 8.01
CA ARG A 80 4.75 18.68 7.88
C ARG A 80 3.44 19.44 8.00
N GLU A 81 3.44 20.53 8.73
CA GLU A 81 2.24 21.31 9.06
C GLU A 81 1.33 21.60 7.86
N LYS A 82 1.92 22.08 6.75
CA LYS A 82 1.15 22.46 5.54
C LYS A 82 0.75 21.28 4.67
N ALA A 83 1.19 20.08 4.98
CA ALA A 83 0.95 18.87 4.19
C ALA A 83 0.23 17.76 4.98
N ARG A 84 0.00 17.93 6.29
CA ARG A 84 -0.59 16.90 7.16
C ARG A 84 -2.03 16.51 6.82
N HIS A 85 -2.66 17.23 5.89
CA HIS A 85 -3.96 16.87 5.33
C HIS A 85 -3.88 15.73 4.30
N LYS A 86 -2.68 15.24 4.00
CA LYS A 86 -2.41 14.22 3.00
C LYS A 86 -1.87 12.93 3.61
N ALA A 87 -2.29 11.82 3.03
CA ALA A 87 -1.65 10.52 3.25
C ALA A 87 -1.37 9.87 1.90
N GLN A 88 -0.47 8.90 1.90
CA GLN A 88 -0.16 8.10 0.73
C GLN A 88 -0.45 6.63 1.02
N LEU A 89 -1.23 6.00 0.15
CA LEU A 89 -1.41 4.55 0.14
C LEU A 89 -0.20 3.93 -0.56
N PHE A 90 0.40 2.94 0.06
CA PHE A 90 1.61 2.30 -0.46
C PHE A 90 1.60 0.79 -0.23
N GLY A 91 2.49 0.08 -0.92
CA GLY A 91 2.78 -1.32 -0.65
C GLY A 91 1.57 -2.25 -0.83
N MET A 92 0.71 -1.96 -1.80
CA MET A 92 -0.42 -2.84 -2.13
C MET A 92 0.08 -4.13 -2.76
N VAL A 93 -0.23 -5.25 -2.13
CA VAL A 93 0.07 -6.58 -2.65
C VAL A 93 -1.07 -7.55 -2.30
N VAL A 94 -1.39 -8.41 -3.25
CA VAL A 94 -2.26 -9.57 -3.04
C VAL A 94 -1.58 -10.76 -3.69
N LEU A 95 -1.41 -11.85 -2.95
CA LEU A 95 -0.85 -13.09 -3.49
C LEU A 95 -1.64 -13.55 -4.71
N ALA A 96 -0.93 -14.05 -5.74
CA ALA A 96 -1.55 -14.46 -7.00
C ALA A 96 -2.70 -15.46 -6.81
N SER A 97 -2.56 -16.39 -5.89
CA SER A 97 -3.58 -17.39 -5.54
C SER A 97 -4.87 -16.80 -4.94
N HIS A 98 -4.81 -15.54 -4.48
CA HIS A 98 -5.94 -14.85 -3.81
C HIS A 98 -6.43 -13.63 -4.59
N ARG A 99 -5.90 -13.39 -5.78
CA ARG A 99 -6.38 -12.32 -6.67
C ARG A 99 -7.78 -12.65 -7.20
N ALA A 100 -8.51 -11.62 -7.62
CA ALA A 100 -9.88 -11.69 -8.11
C ALA A 100 -10.92 -12.23 -7.09
N HIS A 101 -10.57 -12.26 -5.80
CA HIS A 101 -11.45 -12.63 -4.69
C HIS A 101 -11.84 -11.46 -3.78
N GLY A 102 -11.67 -10.23 -4.26
CA GLY A 102 -12.02 -9.02 -3.50
C GLY A 102 -11.04 -8.61 -2.41
N VAL A 103 -9.89 -9.27 -2.28
CA VAL A 103 -8.90 -8.98 -1.23
C VAL A 103 -8.33 -7.56 -1.37
N GLY A 104 -7.96 -7.15 -2.58
CA GLY A 104 -7.48 -5.80 -2.84
C GLY A 104 -8.52 -4.73 -2.50
N ALA A 105 -9.77 -4.97 -2.87
CA ALA A 105 -10.89 -4.07 -2.54
C ALA A 105 -11.08 -3.95 -1.02
N ALA A 106 -11.04 -5.05 -0.29
CA ALA A 106 -11.15 -5.04 1.17
C ALA A 106 -10.00 -4.26 1.84
N LEU A 107 -8.78 -4.40 1.32
CA LEU A 107 -7.62 -3.65 1.80
C LEU A 107 -7.75 -2.14 1.55
N VAL A 108 -8.15 -1.73 0.34
CA VAL A 108 -8.38 -0.31 0.02
C VAL A 108 -9.49 0.26 0.91
N GLN A 109 -10.58 -0.49 1.08
CA GLN A 109 -11.70 -0.08 1.94
C GLN A 109 -11.25 0.15 3.39
N ALA A 110 -10.46 -0.75 3.96
CA ALA A 110 -9.94 -0.61 5.32
C ALA A 110 -9.03 0.61 5.46
N ALA A 111 -8.13 0.82 4.50
CA ALA A 111 -7.24 1.97 4.49
C ALA A 111 -8.02 3.29 4.38
N LEU A 112 -9.01 3.37 3.50
CA LEU A 112 -9.83 4.58 3.35
C LEU A 112 -10.73 4.83 4.57
N ALA A 113 -11.24 3.78 5.22
CA ALA A 113 -12.00 3.92 6.46
C ALA A 113 -11.14 4.53 7.58
N GLU A 114 -9.90 4.05 7.73
CA GLU A 114 -8.94 4.63 8.67
C GLU A 114 -8.63 6.08 8.32
N ALA A 115 -8.38 6.38 7.05
CA ALA A 115 -8.11 7.73 6.61
C ALA A 115 -9.28 8.69 6.91
N ARG A 116 -10.52 8.26 6.67
CA ARG A 116 -11.73 9.05 6.95
C ARG A 116 -11.97 9.26 8.44
N SER A 117 -11.48 8.37 9.31
CA SER A 117 -11.59 8.52 10.76
C SER A 117 -10.69 9.61 11.33
N ARG A 118 -9.73 10.10 10.55
CA ARG A 118 -8.77 11.13 10.97
C ARG A 118 -9.28 12.52 10.57
N PRO A 119 -9.64 13.39 11.52
CA PRO A 119 -10.31 14.66 11.21
C PRO A 119 -9.46 15.63 10.37
N ASP A 120 -8.14 15.60 10.54
CA ASP A 120 -7.21 16.48 9.82
C ASP A 120 -6.90 16.00 8.40
N LEU A 121 -7.21 14.75 8.08
CA LEU A 121 -6.91 14.18 6.79
C LEU A 121 -7.98 14.57 5.76
N ARG A 122 -7.55 15.03 4.59
CA ARG A 122 -8.43 15.47 3.51
C ARG A 122 -8.36 14.57 2.29
N LEU A 123 -7.18 14.06 1.97
CA LEU A 123 -7.00 13.27 0.76
C LEU A 123 -5.98 12.15 0.95
N VAL A 124 -6.11 11.14 0.10
CA VAL A 124 -5.13 10.05 -0.02
C VAL A 124 -4.61 10.06 -1.46
N GLN A 125 -3.30 9.93 -1.61
CA GLN A 125 -2.62 9.79 -2.89
C GLN A 125 -2.05 8.39 -3.03
N LEU A 126 -1.82 7.97 -4.25
CA LEU A 126 -1.08 6.74 -4.57
C LEU A 126 -0.42 6.87 -5.94
N THR A 127 0.49 5.97 -6.22
CA THR A 127 1.02 5.78 -7.56
C THR A 127 0.78 4.35 -8.00
N VAL A 128 0.51 4.18 -9.29
CA VAL A 128 0.36 2.86 -9.93
C VAL A 128 1.18 2.83 -11.21
N THR A 129 1.82 1.71 -11.50
CA THR A 129 2.60 1.58 -12.72
C THR A 129 1.70 1.77 -13.94
N GLN A 130 2.11 2.63 -14.86
CA GLN A 130 1.38 2.84 -16.11
C GLN A 130 1.24 1.51 -16.86
N GLY A 131 0.03 1.19 -17.27
CA GLY A 131 -0.30 -0.07 -17.94
C GLY A 131 -0.82 -1.15 -16.99
N ASN A 132 -0.72 -0.99 -15.68
CA ASN A 132 -1.37 -1.88 -14.71
C ASN A 132 -2.86 -1.52 -14.60
N VAL A 133 -3.63 -1.92 -15.60
CA VAL A 133 -5.04 -1.56 -15.75
C VAL A 133 -5.90 -2.11 -14.62
N SER A 134 -5.62 -3.33 -14.16
CA SER A 134 -6.42 -3.93 -13.09
C SER A 134 -6.28 -3.18 -11.76
N ALA A 135 -5.06 -2.76 -11.42
CA ALA A 135 -4.82 -1.95 -10.23
C ALA A 135 -5.45 -0.57 -10.36
N GLN A 136 -5.28 0.09 -11.50
CA GLN A 136 -5.87 1.42 -11.73
C GLN A 136 -7.40 1.37 -11.61
N ARG A 137 -8.05 0.39 -12.21
CA ARG A 137 -9.50 0.18 -12.11
C ARG A 137 -9.96 -0.10 -10.67
N LEU A 138 -9.16 -0.85 -9.91
CA LEU A 138 -9.44 -1.06 -8.49
C LEU A 138 -9.53 0.28 -7.76
N TYR A 139 -8.53 1.13 -7.92
CA TYR A 139 -8.49 2.44 -7.25
C TYR A 139 -9.59 3.38 -7.73
N GLU A 140 -9.88 3.40 -9.02
CA GLU A 140 -10.97 4.21 -9.60
C GLU A 140 -12.33 3.87 -8.97
N ARG A 141 -12.60 2.61 -8.68
CA ARG A 141 -13.83 2.19 -7.99
C ARG A 141 -13.97 2.79 -6.59
N PHE A 142 -12.88 3.18 -5.96
CA PHE A 142 -12.86 3.81 -4.63
C PHE A 142 -12.73 5.33 -4.69
N GLY A 143 -12.90 5.93 -5.88
CA GLY A 143 -12.91 7.38 -6.03
C GLY A 143 -11.55 8.00 -6.29
N PHE A 144 -10.51 7.20 -6.55
CA PHE A 144 -9.22 7.74 -6.98
C PHE A 144 -9.30 8.21 -8.43
N VAL A 145 -8.71 9.36 -8.70
CA VAL A 145 -8.66 9.99 -10.03
C VAL A 145 -7.22 10.23 -10.42
N PRO A 146 -6.79 9.89 -11.64
CA PRO A 146 -5.44 10.22 -12.09
C PRO A 146 -5.26 11.74 -12.25
N PHE A 147 -4.08 12.23 -11.89
CA PHE A 147 -3.76 13.65 -12.03
C PHE A 147 -2.39 13.93 -12.67
N GLY A 148 -1.63 12.91 -12.98
CA GLY A 148 -0.35 13.08 -13.66
C GLY A 148 0.35 11.77 -13.92
N ILE A 149 1.35 11.82 -14.82
CA ILE A 149 2.21 10.70 -15.17
C ILE A 149 3.65 11.11 -14.88
N GLU A 150 4.34 10.30 -14.09
CA GLU A 150 5.76 10.44 -13.81
C GLU A 150 6.54 9.56 -14.79
N PRO A 151 7.23 10.15 -15.79
CA PRO A 151 8.03 9.37 -16.72
C PRO A 151 9.26 8.82 -16.02
N MET A 152 9.74 7.65 -16.46
CA MET A 152 10.95 7.02 -15.94
C MET A 152 10.96 6.92 -14.40
N ALA A 153 9.82 6.56 -13.83
CA ALA A 153 9.62 6.57 -12.36
C ALA A 153 10.40 5.45 -11.66
N VAL A 154 10.52 4.29 -12.29
CA VAL A 154 11.23 3.13 -11.74
C VAL A 154 12.11 2.50 -12.81
N ALA A 155 13.36 2.21 -12.46
CA ALA A 155 14.26 1.44 -13.29
C ALA A 155 13.93 -0.06 -13.19
N VAL A 156 13.72 -0.71 -14.31
CA VAL A 156 13.40 -2.14 -14.41
C VAL A 156 14.22 -2.77 -15.52
N GLY A 157 15.11 -3.69 -15.18
CA GLY A 157 16.06 -4.26 -16.14
C GLY A 157 16.93 -3.16 -16.75
N GLU A 158 16.95 -3.08 -18.08
CA GLU A 158 17.71 -2.03 -18.82
C GLU A 158 16.84 -0.82 -19.18
N GLY A 159 15.59 -0.78 -18.71
CA GLY A 159 14.65 0.28 -19.05
C GLY A 159 14.01 0.93 -17.84
N TYR A 160 12.94 1.65 -18.10
CA TYR A 160 12.19 2.38 -17.09
C TYR A 160 10.69 2.20 -17.31
N VAL A 161 9.93 2.27 -16.23
CA VAL A 161 8.48 2.34 -16.28
C VAL A 161 7.99 3.65 -15.71
N ALA A 162 6.88 4.16 -16.24
CA ALA A 162 6.22 5.35 -15.73
C ALA A 162 5.23 4.99 -14.64
N LYS A 163 4.90 5.96 -13.78
CA LYS A 163 3.84 5.85 -12.79
C LYS A 163 2.74 6.85 -13.04
N VAL A 164 1.50 6.39 -12.86
CA VAL A 164 0.32 7.24 -12.83
C VAL A 164 0.09 7.63 -11.38
N HIS A 165 0.03 8.94 -11.12
CA HIS A 165 -0.30 9.50 -9.83
C HIS A 165 -1.82 9.67 -9.72
N MET A 166 -2.39 9.17 -8.64
CA MET A 166 -3.83 9.26 -8.40
C MET A 166 -4.10 9.85 -7.01
N TRP A 167 -5.26 10.45 -6.83
CA TRP A 167 -5.70 10.98 -5.55
C TRP A 167 -7.19 10.77 -5.32
N CYS A 168 -7.59 10.70 -4.08
CA CYS A 168 -8.97 10.54 -3.65
C CYS A 168 -9.30 11.62 -2.62
N ASP A 169 -10.34 12.40 -2.86
CA ASP A 169 -10.88 13.33 -1.87
C ASP A 169 -11.75 12.55 -0.88
N LEU A 170 -11.33 12.52 0.38
CA LEU A 170 -12.03 11.76 1.44
C LEU A 170 -13.40 12.32 1.80
N ARG A 171 -13.69 13.55 1.40
CA ARG A 171 -14.95 14.26 1.68
C ARG A 171 -15.83 14.43 0.45
N ALA A 172 -15.42 13.93 -0.69
CA ALA A 172 -16.28 13.92 -1.88
C ALA A 172 -17.46 12.95 -1.65
N THR A 173 -18.65 13.41 -1.95
CA THR A 173 -19.89 12.64 -1.89
C THR A 173 -20.23 11.99 -3.23
#